data_2e55df0ef03db9a636826f76e84d5ce2
#
_entry.id   2e55df0ef03db9a636826f76e84d5ce2
#
_cell.length_a   1.000
_cell.length_b   1.000
_cell.length_c   1.000
_cell.angle_alpha   90.00
_cell.angle_beta   90.00
_cell.angle_gamma   90.00
#
_symmetry.space_group_name_H-M   'P 1'
#
loop_
_entity.id
_entity.type
_entity.pdbx_description
1 polymer ?
#
loop_
_entity_poly.entity_id
_entity_poly.type
_entity_poly.pdbx_seq_one_letter_code
_entity_poly.pdbx_strand_id
1 'polypeptide(L)'
;GRLRINGAYYSYDYDDVQVSVVKTDSGSISTDVVNAAKFSTEGLELDIAWLATDTLQLRAQYAYTNRDFDDYPIYLGLNIPPSQGLTPDNEYNLIMDWALLNAGGNSLDFQLSAAYKDETVSINTVPGNYGSGNNPVPVNLDQATNQERTLVNARLTFSRELEDSRSVSLALWGRNITDEEYRTFGYNYGPSLGYAVHQWGNPATYGLDIRLDL
;
A
#
# COMPACT_ATOMS: atom_id res chain seq x y z
N GLY A 1 16.61 26.90 -3.08
CA GLY A 1 15.43 27.01 -2.21
C GLY A 1 15.43 25.91 -1.18
N ARG A 2 14.96 26.20 0.04
CA ARG A 2 14.88 25.22 1.14
C ARG A 2 13.56 24.43 1.13
N LEU A 3 12.59 24.85 0.33
CA LEU A 3 11.28 24.21 0.22
C LEU A 3 10.95 24.00 -1.25
N ARG A 4 10.52 22.80 -1.59
CA ARG A 4 9.94 22.44 -2.88
C ARG A 4 8.58 21.79 -2.63
N ILE A 5 7.57 22.25 -3.36
CA ILE A 5 6.22 21.69 -3.35
C ILE A 5 5.83 21.44 -4.79
N ASN A 6 5.45 20.20 -5.09
CA ASN A 6 4.84 19.81 -6.35
C ASN A 6 3.44 19.29 -6.05
N GLY A 7 2.51 19.56 -6.94
CA GLY A 7 1.17 19.02 -6.86
C GLY A 7 0.62 18.72 -8.23
N ALA A 8 -0.21 17.70 -8.34
CA ALA A 8 -0.96 17.36 -9.53
C ALA A 8 -2.39 17.01 -9.13
N TYR A 9 -3.34 17.48 -9.91
CA TYR A 9 -4.71 17.01 -9.89
C TYR A 9 -5.00 16.35 -11.23
N TYR A 10 -5.71 15.25 -11.21
CA TYR A 10 -6.13 14.54 -12.41
C TYR A 10 -7.58 14.10 -12.29
N SER A 11 -8.23 14.00 -13.45
CA SER A 11 -9.58 13.46 -13.61
C SER A 11 -9.65 12.74 -14.93
N TYR A 12 -10.14 11.51 -14.93
CA TYR A 12 -10.24 10.66 -16.10
C TYR A 12 -11.60 9.96 -16.12
N ASP A 13 -12.22 9.94 -17.30
CA ASP A 13 -13.39 9.12 -17.58
C ASP A 13 -12.97 7.97 -18.49
N TYR A 14 -13.40 6.77 -18.14
CA TYR A 14 -13.12 5.55 -18.89
C TYR A 14 -14.41 4.93 -19.35
N ASP A 15 -14.55 4.76 -20.67
CA ASP A 15 -15.63 4.01 -21.29
C ASP A 15 -15.13 2.60 -21.67
N ASP A 16 -16.03 1.62 -21.70
CA ASP A 16 -15.77 0.25 -22.17
C ASP A 16 -14.64 -0.48 -21.42
N VAL A 17 -14.54 -0.27 -20.12
CA VAL A 17 -13.51 -0.93 -19.30
C VAL A 17 -13.75 -2.43 -19.25
N GLN A 18 -12.68 -3.18 -19.49
CA GLN A 18 -12.69 -4.63 -19.39
C GLN A 18 -12.61 -5.09 -17.95
N VAL A 19 -13.57 -5.86 -17.51
CA VAL A 19 -13.58 -6.48 -16.18
C VAL A 19 -13.69 -8.00 -16.31
N SER A 20 -12.99 -8.68 -15.41
CA SER A 20 -13.07 -10.14 -15.30
C SER A 20 -14.23 -10.52 -14.38
N VAL A 21 -15.12 -11.33 -14.86
CA VAL A 21 -16.29 -11.81 -14.12
C VAL A 21 -16.19 -13.31 -13.94
N VAL A 22 -16.24 -13.76 -12.70
CA VAL A 22 -16.25 -15.19 -12.38
C VAL A 22 -17.68 -15.72 -12.52
N LYS A 23 -17.85 -16.71 -13.38
CA LYS A 23 -19.11 -17.43 -13.56
C LYS A 23 -19.05 -18.79 -12.88
N THR A 24 -20.11 -19.13 -12.18
CA THR A 24 -20.34 -20.49 -11.70
C THR A 24 -21.56 -21.04 -12.40
N ASP A 25 -21.36 -21.99 -13.30
CA ASP A 25 -22.45 -22.68 -13.98
C ASP A 25 -22.29 -24.19 -13.76
N SER A 26 -23.37 -24.83 -13.26
CA SER A 26 -23.50 -26.27 -13.11
C SER A 26 -22.26 -27.00 -12.50
N GLY A 27 -21.59 -26.36 -11.55
CA GLY A 27 -20.41 -26.92 -10.88
C GLY A 27 -19.08 -26.63 -11.56
N SER A 28 -19.07 -25.85 -12.62
CA SER A 28 -17.86 -25.34 -13.26
C SER A 28 -17.64 -23.87 -12.89
N ILE A 29 -16.41 -23.51 -12.61
CA ILE A 29 -15.98 -22.11 -12.41
C ILE A 29 -15.29 -21.68 -13.70
N SER A 30 -15.79 -20.62 -14.32
CA SER A 30 -15.15 -19.99 -15.48
C SER A 30 -14.97 -18.49 -15.23
N THR A 31 -14.01 -17.89 -15.91
CA THR A 31 -13.83 -16.44 -15.90
C THR A 31 -14.06 -15.89 -17.28
N ASP A 32 -14.99 -14.98 -17.41
CA ASP A 32 -15.24 -14.24 -18.64
C ASP A 32 -14.67 -12.82 -18.50
N VAL A 33 -14.15 -12.27 -19.58
CA VAL A 33 -13.81 -10.86 -19.69
C VAL A 33 -14.92 -10.17 -20.47
N VAL A 34 -15.52 -9.17 -19.87
CA VAL A 34 -16.60 -8.38 -20.48
C VAL A 34 -16.22 -6.90 -20.54
N ASN A 35 -16.61 -6.22 -21.60
CA ASN A 35 -16.54 -4.76 -21.66
C ASN A 35 -17.72 -4.22 -20.87
N ALA A 36 -17.46 -3.70 -19.71
CA ALA A 36 -18.51 -3.70 -18.73
C ALA A 36 -18.80 -2.37 -18.09
N ALA A 37 -17.88 -1.43 -18.06
CA ALA A 37 -18.08 -0.33 -17.15
C ALA A 37 -17.68 1.01 -17.74
N LYS A 38 -18.43 2.01 -17.34
CA LYS A 38 -17.95 3.37 -17.29
C LYS A 38 -17.49 3.63 -15.87
N PHE A 39 -16.27 4.12 -15.71
CA PHE A 39 -15.86 4.60 -14.43
C PHE A 39 -15.09 5.91 -14.57
N SER A 40 -15.26 6.79 -13.59
CA SER A 40 -14.49 7.98 -13.43
C SER A 40 -13.46 7.79 -12.32
N THR A 41 -12.33 8.42 -12.45
CA THR A 41 -11.33 8.53 -11.38
C THR A 41 -10.82 9.95 -11.30
N GLU A 42 -10.71 10.44 -10.08
CA GLU A 42 -10.10 11.73 -9.80
C GLU A 42 -9.10 11.57 -8.67
N GLY A 43 -8.08 12.41 -8.66
CA GLY A 43 -7.08 12.32 -7.60
C GLY A 43 -6.24 13.57 -7.47
N LEU A 44 -5.59 13.64 -6.32
CA LEU A 44 -4.65 14.69 -5.95
C LEU A 44 -3.34 14.04 -5.50
N GLU A 45 -2.23 14.51 -6.03
CA GLU A 45 -0.90 14.12 -5.60
C GLU A 45 -0.13 15.34 -5.11
N LEU A 46 0.53 15.20 -3.97
CA LEU A 46 1.40 16.22 -3.38
C LEU A 46 2.76 15.62 -3.03
N ASP A 47 3.83 16.32 -3.38
CA ASP A 47 5.20 16.02 -2.99
C ASP A 47 5.83 17.27 -2.38
N ILE A 48 6.27 17.15 -1.14
CA ILE A 48 6.90 18.23 -0.39
C ILE A 48 8.28 17.78 0.06
N ALA A 49 9.30 18.57 -0.26
CA ALA A 49 10.65 18.40 0.26
C ALA A 49 11.10 19.70 0.93
N TRP A 50 11.41 19.62 2.21
CA TRP A 50 11.79 20.75 3.03
C TRP A 50 13.08 20.51 3.78
N LEU A 51 14.09 21.35 3.51
CA LEU A 51 15.30 21.45 4.28
C LEU A 51 15.03 22.38 5.49
N ALA A 52 14.49 21.79 6.56
CA ALA A 52 14.04 22.53 7.75
C ALA A 52 15.21 23.24 8.45
N THR A 53 16.33 22.55 8.58
CA THR A 53 17.64 23.12 8.99
C THR A 53 18.71 22.70 7.98
N ASP A 54 19.96 23.07 8.19
CA ASP A 54 21.06 22.62 7.32
C ASP A 54 21.35 21.10 7.50
N THR A 55 20.84 20.51 8.57
CA THR A 55 21.05 19.11 8.92
C THR A 55 19.77 18.27 8.93
N LEU A 56 18.59 18.89 8.79
CA LEU A 56 17.31 18.20 8.87
C LEU A 56 16.50 18.41 7.58
N GLN A 57 16.28 17.32 6.87
CA GLN A 57 15.39 17.26 5.71
C GLN A 57 14.12 16.48 6.04
N LEU A 58 12.98 17.04 5.66
CA LEU A 58 11.67 16.41 5.75
C LEU A 58 11.10 16.25 4.34
N ARG A 59 10.54 15.09 4.06
CA ARG A 59 9.80 14.81 2.82
C ARG A 59 8.44 14.26 3.18
N ALA A 60 7.41 14.77 2.52
CA ALA A 60 6.04 14.30 2.65
C ALA A 60 5.46 14.07 1.27
N GLN A 61 4.82 12.93 1.10
CA GLN A 61 4.07 12.59 -0.09
C GLN A 61 2.64 12.25 0.32
N TYR A 62 1.70 12.68 -0.46
CA TYR A 62 0.29 12.37 -0.28
C TYR A 62 -0.33 12.05 -1.63
N ALA A 63 -1.10 10.99 -1.68
CA ALA A 63 -1.95 10.65 -2.81
C ALA A 63 -3.37 10.41 -2.32
N TYR A 64 -4.31 11.04 -3.01
CA TYR A 64 -5.74 10.78 -2.90
C TYR A 64 -6.25 10.28 -4.24
N THR A 65 -7.03 9.21 -4.22
CA THR A 65 -7.65 8.66 -5.43
C THR A 65 -9.10 8.28 -5.12
N ASN A 66 -10.03 8.92 -5.79
CA ASN A 66 -11.45 8.52 -5.78
C ASN A 66 -11.80 7.82 -7.08
N ARG A 67 -12.62 6.78 -7.01
CA ARG A 67 -13.11 6.03 -8.16
C ARG A 67 -14.59 5.78 -8.02
N ASP A 68 -15.35 6.20 -9.03
CA ASP A 68 -16.77 5.97 -9.15
C ASP A 68 -17.08 5.14 -10.39
N PHE A 69 -17.87 4.10 -10.21
CA PHE A 69 -18.39 3.30 -11.32
C PHE A 69 -19.78 3.80 -11.67
N ASP A 70 -19.90 4.47 -12.80
CA ASP A 70 -21.17 5.03 -13.28
C ASP A 70 -22.09 3.96 -13.88
N ASP A 71 -21.51 2.99 -14.57
CA ASP A 71 -22.25 1.89 -15.21
C ASP A 71 -21.41 0.61 -15.18
N TYR A 72 -22.03 -0.48 -14.75
CA TYR A 72 -21.40 -1.81 -14.74
C TYR A 72 -22.47 -2.88 -14.93
N PRO A 73 -22.14 -4.00 -15.60
CA PRO A 73 -23.12 -5.00 -15.92
C PRO A 73 -23.68 -5.65 -14.67
N ILE A 74 -25.01 -5.75 -14.64
CA ILE A 74 -25.70 -6.56 -13.64
C ILE A 74 -25.38 -8.02 -13.94
N TYR A 75 -24.62 -8.65 -13.06
CA TYR A 75 -24.23 -10.04 -13.21
C TYR A 75 -25.10 -10.93 -12.32
N LEU A 76 -25.69 -11.97 -12.90
CA LEU A 76 -26.63 -12.89 -12.22
C LEU A 76 -27.78 -12.17 -11.47
N GLY A 77 -28.22 -11.01 -11.94
CA GLY A 77 -29.25 -10.22 -11.26
C GLY A 77 -28.77 -9.48 -10.01
N LEU A 78 -27.45 -9.47 -9.77
CA LEU A 78 -26.82 -8.77 -8.66
C LEU A 78 -26.14 -7.49 -9.18
N ASN A 79 -26.49 -6.38 -8.59
CA ASN A 79 -25.88 -5.08 -8.87
C ASN A 79 -24.62 -4.94 -8.01
N ILE A 80 -23.46 -5.36 -8.54
CA ILE A 80 -22.22 -5.43 -7.79
C ILE A 80 -21.19 -4.59 -8.50
N PRO A 81 -20.73 -3.51 -7.88
CA PRO A 81 -19.64 -2.73 -8.43
C PRO A 81 -18.38 -3.59 -8.56
N PRO A 82 -17.62 -3.44 -9.65
CA PRO A 82 -16.28 -4.00 -9.72
C PRO A 82 -15.48 -3.55 -8.48
N SER A 83 -14.65 -4.43 -7.92
CA SER A 83 -13.86 -4.03 -6.77
C SER A 83 -12.96 -2.87 -7.16
N GLN A 84 -12.81 -1.92 -6.26
CA GLN A 84 -11.88 -0.80 -6.43
C GLN A 84 -10.42 -1.26 -6.52
N GLY A 85 -10.18 -2.55 -6.27
CA GLY A 85 -8.87 -3.17 -6.33
C GLY A 85 -8.01 -2.84 -5.13
N LEU A 86 -6.70 -2.97 -5.32
CA LEU A 86 -5.71 -2.74 -4.26
C LEU A 86 -5.28 -1.27 -4.14
N THR A 87 -6.01 -0.34 -4.74
CA THR A 87 -5.70 1.09 -4.64
C THR A 87 -6.45 1.68 -3.46
N PRO A 88 -5.76 2.24 -2.47
CA PRO A 88 -6.38 2.93 -1.36
C PRO A 88 -6.91 4.30 -1.78
N ASP A 89 -7.85 4.83 -1.03
CA ASP A 89 -8.33 6.20 -1.24
C ASP A 89 -7.28 7.22 -0.80
N ASN A 90 -6.57 6.96 0.29
CA ASN A 90 -5.51 7.82 0.79
C ASN A 90 -4.22 7.04 1.06
N GLU A 91 -3.10 7.63 0.66
CA GLU A 91 -1.75 7.19 1.00
C GLU A 91 -0.90 8.36 1.47
N TYR A 92 -0.15 8.17 2.56
CA TYR A 92 0.83 9.14 3.05
C TYR A 92 2.19 8.48 3.20
N ASN A 93 3.23 9.20 2.85
CA ASN A 93 4.61 8.79 3.10
C ASN A 93 5.38 9.97 3.69
N LEU A 94 5.89 9.81 4.89
CA LEU A 94 6.68 10.81 5.60
C LEU A 94 8.08 10.26 5.80
N ILE A 95 9.09 11.05 5.47
CA ILE A 95 10.50 10.69 5.64
C ILE A 95 11.21 11.86 6.30
N MET A 96 11.97 11.54 7.32
CA MET A 96 12.87 12.45 8.02
C MET A 96 14.30 11.92 7.89
N ASP A 97 15.19 12.74 7.36
CA ASP A 97 16.64 12.51 7.32
C ASP A 97 17.31 13.59 8.15
N TRP A 98 18.03 13.18 9.19
CA TRP A 98 18.67 14.09 10.14
C TRP A 98 20.14 13.74 10.36
N ALA A 99 21.02 14.63 9.93
CA ALA A 99 22.45 14.57 10.26
C ALA A 99 22.65 15.12 11.68
N LEU A 100 22.69 14.21 12.66
CA LEU A 100 22.83 14.53 14.09
C LEU A 100 24.24 15.02 14.44
N LEU A 101 25.25 14.48 13.76
CA LEU A 101 26.65 14.83 13.92
C LEU A 101 27.35 14.78 12.56
N ASN A 102 28.18 15.78 12.30
CA ASN A 102 29.13 15.75 11.19
C ASN A 102 30.35 16.59 11.60
N ALA A 103 31.35 15.95 12.20
CA ALA A 103 32.55 16.62 12.69
C ALA A 103 33.75 15.65 12.84
N GLY A 104 34.91 16.12 12.46
CA GLY A 104 36.18 15.40 12.71
C GLY A 104 36.24 14.03 12.04
N GLY A 105 35.68 13.88 10.83
CA GLY A 105 35.62 12.61 10.10
C GLY A 105 34.59 11.61 10.67
N ASN A 106 33.75 12.05 11.62
CA ASN A 106 32.65 11.23 12.12
C ASN A 106 31.31 11.80 11.66
N SER A 107 30.37 10.94 11.29
CA SER A 107 28.96 11.30 11.09
C SER A 107 28.03 10.41 11.91
N LEU A 108 26.89 10.97 12.30
CA LEU A 108 25.77 10.24 12.89
C LEU A 108 24.49 10.71 12.20
N ASP A 109 23.89 9.80 11.46
CA ASP A 109 22.72 10.09 10.64
C ASP A 109 21.53 9.27 11.15
N PHE A 110 20.39 9.94 11.34
CA PHE A 110 19.15 9.31 11.74
C PHE A 110 18.10 9.45 10.62
N GLN A 111 17.49 8.34 10.25
CA GLN A 111 16.39 8.31 9.31
C GLN A 111 15.16 7.69 9.98
N LEU A 112 14.01 8.33 9.80
CA LEU A 112 12.70 7.82 10.22
C LEU A 112 11.77 7.90 9.02
N SER A 113 10.99 6.85 8.77
CA SER A 113 9.91 6.88 7.78
C SER A 113 8.62 6.32 8.36
N ALA A 114 7.50 6.91 7.94
CA ALA A 114 6.17 6.43 8.26
C ALA A 114 5.35 6.42 6.97
N ALA A 115 4.79 5.27 6.63
CA ALA A 115 3.94 5.08 5.46
C ALA A 115 2.56 4.61 5.92
N TYR A 116 1.55 5.44 5.66
CA TYR A 116 0.14 5.12 5.87
C TYR A 116 -0.52 4.73 4.56
N LYS A 117 -1.45 3.81 4.65
CA LYS A 117 -2.29 3.37 3.56
C LYS A 117 -3.67 3.03 4.09
N ASP A 118 -4.72 3.58 3.44
CA ASP A 118 -6.12 3.22 3.71
C ASP A 118 -6.39 1.75 3.46
N GLU A 119 -7.51 1.28 3.95
CA GLU A 119 -7.99 -0.07 3.65
C GLU A 119 -8.15 -0.28 2.13
N THR A 120 -7.95 -1.52 1.72
CA THR A 120 -8.14 -1.92 0.33
C THR A 120 -8.86 -3.26 0.25
N VAL A 121 -9.71 -3.43 -0.73
CA VAL A 121 -10.37 -4.71 -0.97
C VAL A 121 -9.55 -5.53 -1.96
N SER A 122 -9.00 -6.64 -1.50
CA SER A 122 -8.04 -7.41 -2.30
C SER A 122 -8.66 -8.24 -3.42
N ILE A 123 -9.99 -8.35 -3.50
CA ILE A 123 -10.63 -9.16 -4.53
C ILE A 123 -11.98 -8.61 -4.91
N ASN A 124 -12.40 -8.98 -6.15
CA ASN A 124 -13.77 -9.01 -6.61
C ASN A 124 -14.63 -9.94 -5.73
N THR A 125 -14.77 -9.57 -4.48
CA THR A 125 -15.67 -10.23 -3.57
C THR A 125 -17.04 -9.72 -3.93
N VAL A 126 -17.79 -10.55 -4.62
CA VAL A 126 -19.16 -10.25 -4.91
C VAL A 126 -19.91 -10.19 -3.58
N PRO A 127 -20.41 -9.03 -3.12
CA PRO A 127 -21.32 -9.00 -2.00
C PRO A 127 -22.57 -9.75 -2.42
N GLY A 128 -22.86 -10.85 -1.77
CA GLY A 128 -24.03 -11.66 -2.13
C GLY A 128 -24.04 -12.98 -1.40
N ASN A 129 -25.16 -13.63 -1.48
CA ASN A 129 -25.32 -14.96 -0.93
C ASN A 129 -24.87 -15.96 -2.00
N TYR A 130 -23.78 -16.66 -1.75
CA TYR A 130 -23.35 -17.79 -2.55
C TYR A 130 -23.81 -19.08 -1.91
N GLY A 131 -24.33 -19.95 -2.70
CA GLY A 131 -24.79 -21.27 -2.30
C GLY A 131 -25.72 -21.84 -3.34
N SER A 132 -25.70 -23.14 -3.56
CA SER A 132 -26.68 -23.81 -4.41
C SER A 132 -28.03 -23.86 -3.71
N GLY A 133 -29.01 -23.22 -4.29
CA GLY A 133 -30.40 -23.36 -3.83
C GLY A 133 -30.74 -22.57 -2.56
N ASN A 134 -31.33 -23.20 -1.59
CA ASN A 134 -32.03 -22.56 -0.48
C ASN A 134 -31.13 -22.18 0.72
N ASN A 135 -29.81 -22.23 0.61
CA ASN A 135 -28.92 -21.95 1.73
C ASN A 135 -27.79 -20.98 1.32
N PRO A 136 -28.11 -19.68 1.19
CA PRO A 136 -27.11 -18.68 0.82
C PRO A 136 -26.07 -18.52 1.93
N VAL A 137 -24.78 -18.59 1.56
CA VAL A 137 -23.66 -18.29 2.48
C VAL A 137 -23.34 -16.80 2.38
N PRO A 138 -23.46 -16.04 3.48
CA PRO A 138 -23.08 -14.63 3.46
C PRO A 138 -21.59 -14.47 3.12
N VAL A 139 -21.27 -13.54 2.24
CA VAL A 139 -19.87 -13.15 2.01
C VAL A 139 -19.45 -12.21 3.13
N ASN A 140 -18.44 -12.61 3.88
CA ASN A 140 -17.82 -11.72 4.85
C ASN A 140 -16.76 -10.88 4.15
N LEU A 141 -17.06 -9.60 3.92
CA LEU A 141 -16.15 -8.65 3.28
C LEU A 141 -14.88 -8.42 4.09
N ASP A 142 -14.96 -8.52 5.43
CA ASP A 142 -13.77 -8.38 6.30
C ASP A 142 -12.66 -9.38 5.94
N GLN A 143 -13.05 -10.52 5.38
CA GLN A 143 -12.10 -11.55 4.92
C GLN A 143 -11.37 -11.16 3.63
N ALA A 144 -11.89 -10.20 2.87
CA ALA A 144 -11.28 -9.73 1.62
C ALA A 144 -10.63 -8.34 1.77
N THR A 145 -10.82 -7.70 2.90
CA THR A 145 -10.30 -6.36 3.18
C THR A 145 -8.90 -6.44 3.77
N ASN A 146 -7.97 -5.73 3.17
CA ASN A 146 -6.69 -5.39 3.80
C ASN A 146 -6.94 -4.11 4.58
N GLN A 147 -6.83 -4.19 5.89
CA GLN A 147 -7.08 -3.08 6.80
C GLN A 147 -6.12 -1.91 6.54
N GLU A 148 -6.54 -0.72 6.91
CA GLU A 148 -5.64 0.44 6.98
C GLU A 148 -4.41 0.12 7.82
N ARG A 149 -3.27 0.71 7.48
CA ARG A 149 -2.02 0.45 8.21
C ARG A 149 -1.07 1.63 8.20
N THR A 150 -0.26 1.70 9.24
CA THR A 150 0.88 2.61 9.32
C THR A 150 2.15 1.83 9.59
N LEU A 151 3.09 1.84 8.66
CA LEU A 151 4.39 1.17 8.81
C LEU A 151 5.45 2.20 9.14
N VAL A 152 6.12 2.02 10.26
CA VAL A 152 7.18 2.91 10.74
C VAL A 152 8.53 2.17 10.67
N ASN A 153 9.53 2.82 10.05
CA ASN A 153 10.88 2.29 9.99
C ASN A 153 11.87 3.34 10.50
N ALA A 154 12.94 2.89 11.14
CA ALA A 154 13.98 3.75 11.63
C ALA A 154 15.37 3.18 11.32
N ARG A 155 16.36 4.06 11.11
CA ARG A 155 17.76 3.72 10.92
C ARG A 155 18.65 4.77 11.56
N LEU A 156 19.62 4.32 12.34
CA LEU A 156 20.68 5.16 12.90
C LEU A 156 22.02 4.65 12.38
N THR A 157 22.75 5.50 11.67
CA THR A 157 24.03 5.15 11.05
C THR A 157 25.13 6.02 11.64
N PHE A 158 26.13 5.40 12.23
CA PHE A 158 27.39 6.04 12.57
C PHE A 158 28.43 5.69 11.51
N SER A 159 29.14 6.69 10.99
CA SER A 159 30.25 6.49 10.05
C SER A 159 31.49 7.24 10.52
N ARG A 160 32.64 6.65 10.27
CA ARG A 160 33.95 7.23 10.56
C ARG A 160 34.88 7.10 9.38
N GLU A 161 35.42 8.22 8.94
CA GLU A 161 36.52 8.26 7.98
C GLU A 161 37.80 7.84 8.67
N LEU A 162 38.57 7.00 8.02
CA LEU A 162 39.88 6.52 8.43
C LEU A 162 40.95 7.14 7.51
N GLU A 163 42.22 6.86 7.77
CA GLU A 163 43.30 7.26 6.89
C GLU A 163 43.21 6.59 5.53
N ASP A 164 43.79 7.17 4.48
CA ASP A 164 43.85 6.66 3.11
C ASP A 164 42.46 6.47 2.44
N SER A 165 41.53 7.38 2.71
CA SER A 165 40.17 7.36 2.14
C SER A 165 39.33 6.12 2.49
N ARG A 166 39.72 5.37 3.49
CA ARG A 166 38.95 4.25 4.04
C ARG A 166 37.85 4.76 4.96
N SER A 167 36.79 3.98 5.11
CA SER A 167 35.75 4.30 6.07
C SER A 167 35.13 3.05 6.70
N VAL A 168 34.57 3.24 7.89
CA VAL A 168 33.76 2.24 8.59
C VAL A 168 32.39 2.83 8.91
N SER A 169 31.33 2.08 8.65
CA SER A 169 29.98 2.45 9.02
C SER A 169 29.31 1.34 9.81
N LEU A 170 28.57 1.74 10.84
CA LEU A 170 27.76 0.88 11.68
C LEU A 170 26.34 1.40 11.67
N ALA A 171 25.36 0.59 11.28
CA ALA A 171 23.98 0.99 11.27
C ALA A 171 23.08 0.02 12.05
N LEU A 172 22.31 0.58 12.98
CA LEU A 172 21.17 -0.09 13.60
C LEU A 172 19.91 0.29 12.84
N TRP A 173 19.08 -0.69 12.52
CA TRP A 173 17.84 -0.41 11.83
C TRP A 173 16.69 -1.29 12.34
N GLY A 174 15.48 -0.77 12.19
CA GLY A 174 14.24 -1.50 12.42
C GLY A 174 13.24 -1.20 11.31
N ARG A 175 12.54 -2.22 10.88
CA ARG A 175 11.40 -2.13 9.95
C ARG A 175 10.15 -2.57 10.68
N ASN A 176 9.03 -1.87 10.37
CA ASN A 176 7.77 -2.09 11.08
C ASN A 176 7.98 -2.09 12.61
N ILE A 177 8.67 -1.06 13.12
CA ILE A 177 9.07 -0.98 14.54
C ILE A 177 7.89 -0.88 15.51
N THR A 178 6.72 -0.56 15.02
CA THR A 178 5.44 -0.56 15.75
C THR A 178 4.78 -1.94 15.82
N ASP A 179 5.35 -2.93 15.12
CA ASP A 179 4.85 -4.30 14.99
C ASP A 179 3.40 -4.37 14.51
N GLU A 180 3.09 -3.54 13.52
CA GLU A 180 1.77 -3.51 12.89
C GLU A 180 1.48 -4.85 12.20
N GLU A 181 0.40 -5.50 12.58
CA GLU A 181 -0.09 -6.70 11.90
C GLU A 181 -1.00 -6.30 10.75
N TYR A 182 -0.63 -6.64 9.52
CA TYR A 182 -1.38 -6.24 8.34
C TYR A 182 -1.41 -7.31 7.27
N ARG A 183 -2.48 -7.31 6.50
CA ARG A 183 -2.63 -8.15 5.32
C ARG A 183 -2.13 -7.40 4.09
N THR A 184 -1.44 -8.09 3.21
CA THR A 184 -1.00 -7.57 1.91
C THR A 184 -1.91 -8.01 0.78
N PHE A 185 -2.55 -9.16 0.97
CA PHE A 185 -3.43 -9.78 -0.01
C PHE A 185 -4.31 -10.85 0.65
N GLY A 186 -5.48 -11.11 0.08
CA GLY A 186 -6.36 -12.17 0.54
C GLY A 186 -7.27 -12.70 -0.56
N TYR A 187 -7.64 -13.98 -0.46
CA TYR A 187 -8.68 -14.60 -1.27
C TYR A 187 -9.78 -15.11 -0.37
N ASN A 188 -11.02 -14.74 -0.68
CA ASN A 188 -12.19 -15.27 -0.01
C ASN A 188 -12.83 -16.37 -0.88
N TYR A 189 -12.49 -17.62 -0.60
CA TYR A 189 -13.13 -18.79 -1.19
C TYR A 189 -14.36 -19.27 -0.39
N GLY A 190 -14.78 -18.49 0.62
CA GLY A 190 -15.89 -18.84 1.51
C GLY A 190 -17.13 -19.32 0.78
N PRO A 191 -17.61 -18.59 -0.25
CA PRO A 191 -18.79 -18.99 -1.00
C PRO A 191 -18.68 -20.36 -1.68
N SER A 192 -17.49 -20.72 -2.14
CA SER A 192 -17.27 -21.94 -2.93
C SER A 192 -16.70 -23.09 -2.10
N LEU A 193 -15.81 -22.77 -1.16
CA LEU A 193 -14.99 -23.77 -0.46
C LEU A 193 -15.02 -23.64 1.06
N GLY A 194 -15.64 -22.57 1.61
CA GLY A 194 -15.81 -22.37 3.04
C GLY A 194 -14.59 -21.83 3.79
N TYR A 195 -13.56 -21.31 3.09
CA TYR A 195 -12.37 -20.74 3.72
C TYR A 195 -11.88 -19.47 3.01
N ALA A 196 -11.05 -18.70 3.70
CA ALA A 196 -10.30 -17.57 3.14
C ALA A 196 -8.80 -17.78 3.35
N VAL A 197 -8.00 -17.23 2.45
CA VAL A 197 -6.53 -17.26 2.51
C VAL A 197 -6.01 -15.84 2.55
N HIS A 198 -5.07 -15.58 3.46
CA HIS A 198 -4.46 -14.27 3.61
C HIS A 198 -2.93 -14.37 3.53
N GLN A 199 -2.33 -13.38 2.89
CA GLN A 199 -0.90 -13.13 2.96
C GLN A 199 -0.67 -11.98 3.95
N TRP A 200 0.09 -12.25 5.00
CA TRP A 200 0.46 -11.28 6.00
C TRP A 200 1.71 -10.51 5.58
N GLY A 201 1.81 -9.28 6.05
CA GLY A 201 3.02 -8.47 5.94
C GLY A 201 4.12 -8.96 6.89
N ASN A 202 5.31 -8.39 6.72
CA ASN A 202 6.42 -8.73 7.59
C ASN A 202 6.21 -8.14 9.00
N PRO A 203 6.44 -8.91 10.07
CA PRO A 203 6.43 -8.41 11.44
C PRO A 203 7.58 -7.43 11.67
N ALA A 204 7.67 -6.86 12.87
CA ALA A 204 8.80 -6.06 13.27
C ALA A 204 10.12 -6.82 13.06
N THR A 205 11.07 -6.17 12.40
CA THR A 205 12.39 -6.73 12.10
C THR A 205 13.46 -5.72 12.47
N TYR A 206 14.54 -6.18 13.09
CA TYR A 206 15.66 -5.33 13.49
C TYR A 206 16.96 -5.94 13.01
N GLY A 207 17.94 -5.10 12.75
CA GLY A 207 19.22 -5.56 12.28
C GLY A 207 20.36 -4.59 12.54
N LEU A 208 21.57 -5.11 12.34
CA LEU A 208 22.83 -4.41 12.42
C LEU A 208 23.57 -4.61 11.10
N ASP A 209 23.99 -3.53 10.48
CA ASP A 209 24.86 -3.55 9.30
C ASP A 209 26.24 -3.00 9.68
N ILE A 210 27.29 -3.65 9.21
CA ILE A 210 28.68 -3.18 9.29
C ILE A 210 29.21 -3.10 7.86
N ARG A 211 29.71 -1.94 7.49
CA ARG A 211 30.32 -1.70 6.18
C ARG A 211 31.72 -1.17 6.35
N LEU A 212 32.66 -1.73 5.60
CA LEU A 212 34.04 -1.32 5.50
C LEU A 212 34.32 -0.96 4.04
N ASP A 213 34.71 0.28 3.80
CA ASP A 213 35.21 0.74 2.50
C ASP A 213 36.74 0.88 2.65
N LEU A 214 37.50 0.08 1.83
CA LEU A 214 38.95 -0.11 1.95
C LEU A 214 39.70 0.64 0.84
#